data_38debf9a807357dea4cb4ffda13b6327
#
_entry.id   38debf9a807357dea4cb4ffda13b6327
#
_cell.length_a   1.000
_cell.length_b   1.000
_cell.length_c   1.000
_cell.angle_alpha   90.00
_cell.angle_beta   90.00
_cell.angle_gamma   90.00
#
_symmetry.space_group_name_H-M   'P 1'
#
loop_
_entity.id
_entity.type
_entity.pdbx_description
1 polymer ?
#
loop_
_entity_poly.entity_id
_entity_poly.type
_entity_poly.pdbx_seq_one_letter_code
_entity_poly.pdbx_strand_id
1 'polypeptide(L)'
;MNSPHQSSQPDSELPNLSSHPQLNLLSMFRMGLFQMGLGIMSLLIAGLLNRLMINELVIPATLAAGFIAIPLFVSPARVWFGQTSDAKTIFGMHRTGYVWIGAVMFAIVGFFTTQVMWQLGRSVYEVGWTGSTYGWAILLSGMFALYGISISLSSTPFAALLVDISDEEERSKLVSIVWSMLMVGIVIGAIVVSRLLPCTGTPPSNVSIYAQGDRLTQLQSAIDLVFLAVPAAVVGLTVFATYGIEKKYSRYKFRVAQNEILNGSAASEDKLTLGRALQVLTASKQTGLFFSFLLMMTIGIFMQDAIMEPFGGAVFGMSICATTQLNAAFGMGTLMGLSASGFWVIPRIGKQASARLGCYLVAASCLLLLISGFLQKTWALQAALALFGFASGITTSGALSLMLDLTAAETAGTFVGAWGLSQAIARGLATLSGGIVLDIGKKIFDTPMFAYSFVFICEGLVMIFAVVLLTRVNVQEFRTDAKRAIANVLANELD
;
A
#
# COMPACT_ATOMS: atom_id res chain seq x y z
N MET A 1 -20.11 28.54 69.18
CA MET A 1 -18.82 29.01 68.72
C MET A 1 -18.53 28.17 67.43
N ASN A 2 -18.42 28.83 66.36
CA ASN A 2 -18.60 28.42 64.97
C ASN A 2 -17.61 27.37 64.47
N SER A 3 -18.13 26.28 63.94
CA SER A 3 -17.39 25.35 63.02
C SER A 3 -17.51 25.87 61.60
N PRO A 4 -16.46 25.90 60.79
CA PRO A 4 -16.56 26.30 59.40
C PRO A 4 -17.12 25.17 58.53
N HIS A 5 -18.05 25.54 57.65
CA HIS A 5 -18.59 24.72 56.55
C HIS A 5 -17.47 24.18 55.65
N GLN A 6 -17.39 22.85 55.57
CA GLN A 6 -16.72 22.19 54.46
C GLN A 6 -17.63 22.30 53.22
N SER A 7 -17.20 23.08 52.22
CA SER A 7 -17.76 23.08 50.87
C SER A 7 -17.40 21.76 50.20
N SER A 8 -18.40 20.92 50.02
CA SER A 8 -18.33 19.74 49.16
C SER A 8 -18.10 20.21 47.72
N GLN A 9 -16.89 20.04 47.21
CA GLN A 9 -16.64 20.03 45.77
C GLN A 9 -17.42 18.83 45.19
N PRO A 10 -18.09 18.97 44.02
CA PRO A 10 -18.65 17.84 43.34
C PRO A 10 -17.49 17.01 42.80
N ASP A 11 -17.32 15.80 43.30
CA ASP A 11 -16.51 14.77 42.69
C ASP A 11 -17.01 14.57 41.25
N SER A 12 -16.26 15.14 40.30
CA SER A 12 -16.44 14.80 38.93
C SER A 12 -16.04 13.33 38.77
N GLU A 13 -17.03 12.42 38.78
CA GLU A 13 -16.86 11.01 38.51
C GLU A 13 -16.18 10.84 37.16
N LEU A 14 -14.88 10.62 37.16
CA LEU A 14 -14.14 10.10 36.01
C LEU A 14 -14.79 8.75 35.66
N PRO A 15 -15.28 8.56 34.43
CA PRO A 15 -15.87 7.29 34.02
C PRO A 15 -14.85 6.16 34.29
N ASN A 16 -15.29 5.14 35.01
CA ASN A 16 -14.46 4.00 35.43
C ASN A 16 -13.78 3.37 34.20
N LEU A 17 -12.46 3.48 34.10
CA LEU A 17 -11.61 2.90 33.04
C LEU A 17 -11.70 1.37 32.97
N SER A 18 -12.17 0.71 34.04
CA SER A 18 -12.22 -0.75 34.18
C SER A 18 -13.40 -1.45 33.47
N SER A 19 -14.31 -0.71 32.84
CA SER A 19 -15.57 -1.28 32.30
C SER A 19 -15.62 -1.52 30.80
N HIS A 20 -14.54 -1.22 30.04
CA HIS A 20 -14.55 -1.48 28.61
C HIS A 20 -14.11 -2.90 28.27
N PRO A 21 -14.85 -3.63 27.43
CA PRO A 21 -14.51 -4.99 27.06
C PRO A 21 -13.19 -5.00 26.27
N GLN A 22 -12.22 -5.83 26.75
CA GLN A 22 -10.97 -6.04 26.03
C GLN A 22 -11.21 -6.73 24.68
N LEU A 23 -10.39 -6.38 23.67
CA LEU A 23 -10.44 -6.99 22.36
C LEU A 23 -9.96 -8.46 22.46
N ASN A 24 -10.84 -9.40 22.21
CA ASN A 24 -10.43 -10.79 22.09
C ASN A 24 -9.72 -11.05 20.74
N LEU A 25 -8.89 -12.08 20.69
CA LEU A 25 -8.11 -12.44 19.50
C LEU A 25 -9.00 -12.66 18.27
N LEU A 26 -10.18 -13.24 18.45
CA LEU A 26 -11.14 -13.47 17.35
C LEU A 26 -11.63 -12.16 16.75
N SER A 27 -11.90 -11.14 17.59
CA SER A 27 -12.28 -9.79 17.10
C SER A 27 -11.14 -9.12 16.34
N MET A 28 -9.88 -9.33 16.76
CA MET A 28 -8.71 -8.82 16.04
C MET A 28 -8.57 -9.47 14.65
N PHE A 29 -8.71 -10.78 14.53
CA PHE A 29 -8.74 -11.47 13.24
C PHE A 29 -9.93 -11.06 12.39
N ARG A 30 -11.11 -10.89 12.99
CA ARG A 30 -12.30 -10.39 12.31
C ARG A 30 -12.06 -9.02 11.69
N MET A 31 -11.43 -8.09 12.42
CA MET A 31 -11.03 -6.79 11.88
C MET A 31 -10.04 -6.93 10.73
N GLY A 32 -9.13 -7.89 10.80
CA GLY A 32 -8.18 -8.20 9.73
C GLY A 32 -8.82 -8.57 8.40
N LEU A 33 -10.08 -9.07 8.38
CA LEU A 33 -10.80 -9.42 7.14
C LEU A 33 -11.01 -8.22 6.21
N PHE A 34 -11.18 -7.01 6.75
CA PHE A 34 -11.23 -5.80 5.92
C PHE A 34 -9.90 -5.61 5.16
N GLN A 35 -8.78 -5.72 5.87
CA GLN A 35 -7.47 -5.56 5.25
C GLN A 35 -7.14 -6.69 4.28
N MET A 36 -7.62 -7.91 4.57
CA MET A 36 -7.59 -9.05 3.63
C MET A 36 -8.33 -8.70 2.33
N GLY A 37 -9.53 -8.11 2.44
CA GLY A 37 -10.28 -7.61 1.29
C GLY A 37 -9.52 -6.58 0.47
N LEU A 38 -8.84 -5.61 1.12
CA LEU A 38 -7.97 -4.66 0.42
C LEU A 38 -6.79 -5.33 -0.28
N GLY A 39 -6.22 -6.38 0.30
CA GLY A 39 -5.18 -7.20 -0.35
C GLY A 39 -5.67 -7.86 -1.63
N ILE A 40 -6.88 -8.44 -1.61
CA ILE A 40 -7.53 -9.02 -2.80
C ILE A 40 -7.76 -7.93 -3.87
N MET A 41 -8.29 -6.77 -3.49
CA MET A 41 -8.52 -5.66 -4.42
C MET A 41 -7.22 -5.10 -5.02
N SER A 42 -6.14 -5.06 -4.23
CA SER A 42 -4.81 -4.66 -4.72
C SER A 42 -4.32 -5.59 -5.84
N LEU A 43 -4.51 -6.90 -5.68
CA LEU A 43 -4.19 -7.89 -6.71
C LEU A 43 -4.97 -7.65 -8.01
N LEU A 44 -6.28 -7.39 -7.92
CA LEU A 44 -7.12 -7.16 -9.11
C LEU A 44 -6.67 -5.93 -9.88
N ILE A 45 -6.40 -4.83 -9.17
CA ILE A 45 -6.11 -3.54 -9.79
C ILE A 45 -4.64 -3.47 -10.24
N ALA A 46 -3.69 -3.74 -9.35
CA ALA A 46 -2.27 -3.58 -9.65
C ALA A 46 -1.67 -4.77 -10.41
N GLY A 47 -2.17 -5.98 -10.20
CA GLY A 47 -1.72 -7.17 -10.90
C GLY A 47 -2.52 -7.40 -12.20
N LEU A 48 -3.77 -7.83 -12.05
CA LEU A 48 -4.57 -8.31 -13.17
C LEU A 48 -4.86 -7.25 -14.23
N LEU A 49 -5.31 -6.03 -13.86
CA LEU A 49 -5.56 -4.97 -14.86
C LEU A 49 -4.27 -4.52 -15.55
N ASN A 50 -3.16 -4.44 -14.81
CA ASN A 50 -1.86 -4.10 -15.39
C ASN A 50 -1.46 -5.09 -16.49
N ARG A 51 -1.56 -6.37 -16.18
CA ARG A 51 -1.31 -7.46 -17.12
C ARG A 51 -2.17 -7.35 -18.38
N LEU A 52 -3.48 -7.14 -18.20
CA LEU A 52 -4.43 -7.00 -19.30
C LEU A 52 -4.06 -5.82 -20.19
N MET A 53 -3.79 -4.65 -19.61
CA MET A 53 -3.43 -3.45 -20.37
C MET A 53 -2.17 -3.65 -21.21
N ILE A 54 -1.10 -4.22 -20.63
CA ILE A 54 0.20 -4.33 -21.31
C ILE A 54 0.24 -5.48 -22.32
N ASN A 55 -0.27 -6.65 -21.96
CA ASN A 55 -0.08 -7.86 -22.76
C ASN A 55 -1.25 -8.16 -23.69
N GLU A 56 -2.49 -7.93 -23.24
CA GLU A 56 -3.69 -8.29 -24.01
C GLU A 56 -4.21 -7.11 -24.85
N LEU A 57 -4.16 -5.89 -24.30
CA LEU A 57 -4.61 -4.68 -25.01
C LEU A 57 -3.48 -3.93 -25.71
N VAL A 58 -2.23 -4.31 -25.50
CA VAL A 58 -1.03 -3.70 -26.11
C VAL A 58 -0.93 -2.19 -25.82
N ILE A 59 -1.35 -1.80 -24.62
CA ILE A 59 -1.19 -0.41 -24.14
C ILE A 59 0.27 -0.22 -23.69
N PRO A 60 0.92 0.92 -23.99
CA PRO A 60 2.26 1.23 -23.51
C PRO A 60 2.41 1.04 -22.00
N ALA A 61 3.50 0.40 -21.55
CA ALA A 61 3.71 0.10 -20.14
C ALA A 61 3.78 1.35 -19.27
N THR A 62 4.30 2.45 -19.80
CA THR A 62 4.30 3.77 -19.13
C THR A 62 2.88 4.24 -18.79
N LEU A 63 1.93 4.10 -19.73
CA LEU A 63 0.55 4.51 -19.50
C LEU A 63 -0.15 3.57 -18.52
N ALA A 64 0.00 2.26 -18.67
CA ALA A 64 -0.56 1.28 -17.76
C ALA A 64 -0.05 1.47 -16.32
N ALA A 65 1.26 1.63 -16.15
CA ALA A 65 1.88 1.94 -14.87
C ALA A 65 1.43 3.29 -14.31
N GLY A 66 1.27 4.30 -15.18
CA GLY A 66 0.73 5.60 -14.83
C GLY A 66 -0.69 5.51 -14.25
N PHE A 67 -1.60 4.79 -14.89
CA PHE A 67 -2.95 4.58 -14.38
C PHE A 67 -2.95 3.93 -12.99
N ILE A 68 -2.13 2.91 -12.78
CA ILE A 68 -2.01 2.20 -11.49
C ILE A 68 -1.36 3.08 -10.42
N ALA A 69 -0.50 4.01 -10.79
CA ALA A 69 0.13 4.94 -9.86
C ALA A 69 -0.81 6.07 -9.38
N ILE A 70 -1.84 6.44 -10.16
CA ILE A 70 -2.77 7.52 -9.82
C ILE A 70 -3.40 7.36 -8.42
N PRO A 71 -3.93 6.20 -8.00
CA PRO A 71 -4.47 6.01 -6.65
C PRO A 71 -3.49 6.35 -5.53
N LEU A 72 -2.18 6.15 -5.77
CA LEU A 72 -1.13 6.45 -4.81
C LEU A 72 -0.86 7.96 -4.73
N PHE A 73 -0.90 8.67 -5.86
CA PHE A 73 -0.77 10.14 -5.89
C PHE A 73 -1.97 10.87 -5.29
N VAL A 74 -3.15 10.25 -5.28
CA VAL A 74 -4.36 10.79 -4.65
C VAL A 74 -4.36 10.56 -3.12
N SER A 75 -3.36 9.87 -2.56
CA SER A 75 -3.26 9.56 -1.14
C SER A 75 -3.37 10.78 -0.17
N PRO A 76 -3.03 12.04 -0.51
CA PRO A 76 -3.31 13.19 0.34
C PRO A 76 -4.78 13.34 0.74
N ALA A 77 -5.73 12.82 -0.06
CA ALA A 77 -7.15 12.77 0.28
C ALA A 77 -7.44 12.00 1.59
N ARG A 78 -6.53 11.13 2.03
CA ARG A 78 -6.63 10.40 3.31
C ARG A 78 -6.72 11.36 4.51
N VAL A 79 -5.97 12.46 4.48
CA VAL A 79 -5.98 13.46 5.55
C VAL A 79 -7.38 14.08 5.67
N TRP A 80 -7.97 14.45 4.54
CA TRP A 80 -9.31 15.02 4.51
C TRP A 80 -10.39 14.05 5.01
N PHE A 81 -10.33 12.78 4.61
CA PHE A 81 -11.28 11.76 5.09
C PHE A 81 -11.09 11.42 6.56
N GLY A 82 -9.85 11.46 7.08
CA GLY A 82 -9.56 11.34 8.49
C GLY A 82 -10.32 12.42 9.29
N GLN A 83 -10.08 13.69 8.96
CA GLN A 83 -10.74 14.84 9.62
C GLN A 83 -12.26 14.81 9.46
N THR A 84 -12.78 14.44 8.29
CA THR A 84 -14.23 14.39 8.07
C THR A 84 -14.89 13.30 8.91
N SER A 85 -14.23 12.14 9.08
CA SER A 85 -14.74 11.06 9.92
C SER A 85 -14.68 11.37 11.42
N ASP A 86 -13.80 12.29 11.84
CA ASP A 86 -13.78 12.83 13.20
C ASP A 86 -14.94 13.78 13.43
N ALA A 87 -15.21 14.67 12.46
CA ALA A 87 -16.17 15.76 12.60
C ALA A 87 -17.64 15.33 12.39
N LYS A 88 -17.90 14.35 11.52
CA LYS A 88 -19.26 13.97 11.11
C LYS A 88 -19.49 12.46 11.24
N THR A 89 -20.68 12.09 11.73
CA THR A 89 -21.11 10.70 11.78
C THR A 89 -21.92 10.33 10.54
N ILE A 90 -21.74 9.08 10.08
CA ILE A 90 -22.58 8.46 9.04
C ILE A 90 -23.26 7.24 9.67
N PHE A 91 -24.58 7.11 9.52
CA PHE A 91 -25.38 6.06 10.17
C PHE A 91 -25.23 6.02 11.71
N GLY A 92 -24.95 7.16 12.35
CA GLY A 92 -24.69 7.25 13.79
C GLY A 92 -23.34 6.66 14.23
N MET A 93 -22.42 6.42 13.29
CA MET A 93 -21.06 5.89 13.51
C MET A 93 -20.02 6.88 12.97
N HIS A 94 -18.92 7.08 13.70
CA HIS A 94 -17.85 7.98 13.27
C HIS A 94 -16.93 7.35 12.22
N ARG A 95 -16.69 6.05 12.28
CA ARG A 95 -15.72 5.33 11.45
C ARG A 95 -16.36 4.34 10.49
N THR A 96 -17.17 3.43 11.01
CA THR A 96 -17.72 2.27 10.26
C THR A 96 -18.57 2.69 9.07
N GLY A 97 -19.35 3.78 9.18
CA GLY A 97 -20.16 4.28 8.06
C GLY A 97 -19.32 4.68 6.84
N TYR A 98 -18.20 5.37 7.07
CA TYR A 98 -17.25 5.73 6.02
C TYR A 98 -16.58 4.51 5.39
N VAL A 99 -16.21 3.52 6.22
CA VAL A 99 -15.61 2.26 5.74
C VAL A 99 -16.56 1.54 4.79
N TRP A 100 -17.85 1.47 5.10
CA TRP A 100 -18.85 0.82 4.25
C TRP A 100 -19.09 1.55 2.94
N ILE A 101 -19.26 2.88 2.99
CA ILE A 101 -19.47 3.69 1.78
C ILE A 101 -18.25 3.58 0.88
N GLY A 102 -17.04 3.73 1.43
CA GLY A 102 -15.81 3.61 0.66
C GLY A 102 -15.64 2.22 0.04
N ALA A 103 -16.01 1.15 0.77
CA ALA A 103 -15.97 -0.22 0.26
C ALA A 103 -16.93 -0.45 -0.92
N VAL A 104 -18.17 0.03 -0.82
CA VAL A 104 -19.14 -0.04 -1.91
C VAL A 104 -18.66 0.79 -3.10
N MET A 105 -18.14 1.99 -2.86
CA MET A 105 -17.61 2.87 -3.91
C MET A 105 -16.46 2.22 -4.65
N PHE A 106 -15.43 1.68 -3.94
CA PHE A 106 -14.30 1.08 -4.65
C PHE A 106 -14.70 -0.19 -5.42
N ALA A 107 -15.70 -0.94 -4.98
CA ALA A 107 -16.24 -2.09 -5.71
C ALA A 107 -16.91 -1.65 -7.02
N ILE A 108 -17.78 -0.65 -6.96
CA ILE A 108 -18.49 -0.09 -8.12
C ILE A 108 -17.50 0.53 -9.10
N VAL A 109 -16.59 1.39 -8.61
CA VAL A 109 -15.60 2.06 -9.44
C VAL A 109 -14.64 1.05 -10.06
N GLY A 110 -14.23 -0.01 -9.34
CA GLY A 110 -13.38 -1.07 -9.88
C GLY A 110 -14.02 -1.77 -11.08
N PHE A 111 -15.32 -2.06 -11.02
CA PHE A 111 -16.06 -2.63 -12.16
C PHE A 111 -16.09 -1.66 -13.35
N PHE A 112 -16.47 -0.39 -13.14
CA PHE A 112 -16.49 0.59 -14.22
C PHE A 112 -15.09 0.89 -14.79
N THR A 113 -14.04 0.85 -13.97
CA THR A 113 -12.65 0.97 -14.44
C THR A 113 -12.34 -0.09 -15.48
N THR A 114 -12.79 -1.33 -15.26
CA THR A 114 -12.61 -2.44 -16.20
C THR A 114 -13.36 -2.19 -17.50
N GLN A 115 -14.59 -1.66 -17.45
CA GLN A 115 -15.37 -1.36 -18.66
C GLN A 115 -14.72 -0.24 -19.49
N VAL A 116 -14.23 0.82 -18.83
CA VAL A 116 -13.51 1.90 -19.52
C VAL A 116 -12.18 1.40 -20.11
N MET A 117 -11.49 0.50 -19.41
CA MET A 117 -10.26 -0.14 -19.92
C MET A 117 -10.52 -0.91 -21.22
N TRP A 118 -11.62 -1.66 -21.30
CA TRP A 118 -12.01 -2.35 -22.54
C TRP A 118 -12.25 -1.38 -23.69
N GLN A 119 -12.96 -0.26 -23.44
CA GLN A 119 -13.19 0.75 -24.48
C GLN A 119 -11.89 1.43 -24.95
N LEU A 120 -10.97 1.71 -24.02
CA LEU A 120 -9.63 2.20 -24.37
C LEU A 120 -8.90 1.21 -25.27
N GLY A 121 -8.84 -0.08 -24.88
CA GLY A 121 -8.17 -1.12 -25.66
C GLY A 121 -8.79 -1.28 -27.05
N ARG A 122 -10.12 -1.23 -27.15
CA ARG A 122 -10.83 -1.26 -28.43
C ARG A 122 -10.47 -0.06 -29.30
N SER A 123 -10.48 1.15 -28.74
CA SER A 123 -10.11 2.37 -29.47
C SER A 123 -8.65 2.31 -29.97
N VAL A 124 -7.71 1.82 -29.14
CA VAL A 124 -6.31 1.65 -29.55
C VAL A 124 -6.20 0.68 -30.74
N TYR A 125 -6.98 -0.42 -30.73
CA TYR A 125 -6.96 -1.42 -31.78
C TYR A 125 -7.58 -0.92 -33.08
N GLU A 126 -8.76 -0.25 -33.04
CA GLU A 126 -9.53 0.17 -34.24
C GLU A 126 -8.96 1.42 -34.90
N VAL A 127 -8.55 2.43 -34.14
CA VAL A 127 -8.17 3.75 -34.67
C VAL A 127 -6.77 4.22 -34.23
N GLY A 128 -6.07 3.42 -33.42
CA GLY A 128 -4.77 3.77 -32.90
C GLY A 128 -4.84 4.92 -31.88
N TRP A 129 -3.73 5.63 -31.68
CA TRP A 129 -3.64 6.75 -30.75
C TRP A 129 -4.15 8.05 -31.39
N THR A 130 -5.46 8.25 -31.33
CA THR A 130 -6.18 9.42 -31.82
C THR A 130 -6.79 10.24 -30.68
N GLY A 131 -7.43 11.38 -30.99
CA GLY A 131 -8.10 12.21 -29.98
C GLY A 131 -9.15 11.47 -29.17
N SER A 132 -9.92 10.56 -29.79
CA SER A 132 -10.90 9.73 -29.08
C SER A 132 -10.23 8.76 -28.11
N THR A 133 -9.10 8.16 -28.50
CA THR A 133 -8.33 7.24 -27.66
C THR A 133 -7.73 7.97 -26.44
N TYR A 134 -7.20 9.18 -26.62
CA TYR A 134 -6.78 10.00 -25.48
C TYR A 134 -7.95 10.38 -24.56
N GLY A 135 -9.15 10.60 -25.10
CA GLY A 135 -10.36 10.79 -24.31
C GLY A 135 -10.66 9.58 -23.39
N TRP A 136 -10.59 8.35 -23.91
CA TRP A 136 -10.72 7.14 -23.09
C TRP A 136 -9.61 6.98 -22.06
N ALA A 137 -8.37 7.36 -22.41
CA ALA A 137 -7.25 7.32 -21.45
C ALA A 137 -7.43 8.34 -20.31
N ILE A 138 -7.92 9.53 -20.59
CA ILE A 138 -8.24 10.54 -19.56
C ILE A 138 -9.38 10.03 -18.66
N LEU A 139 -10.43 9.44 -19.24
CA LEU A 139 -11.53 8.87 -18.46
C LEU A 139 -11.05 7.74 -17.58
N LEU A 140 -10.19 6.85 -18.10
CA LEU A 140 -9.59 5.77 -17.31
C LEU A 140 -8.73 6.32 -16.16
N SER A 141 -7.96 7.38 -16.41
CA SER A 141 -7.21 8.10 -15.35
C SER A 141 -8.14 8.61 -14.25
N GLY A 142 -9.27 9.19 -14.64
CA GLY A 142 -10.32 9.65 -13.71
C GLY A 142 -10.91 8.50 -12.88
N MET A 143 -11.15 7.34 -13.50
CA MET A 143 -11.63 6.15 -12.80
C MET A 143 -10.62 5.64 -11.76
N PHE A 144 -9.32 5.58 -12.10
CA PHE A 144 -8.28 5.22 -11.15
C PHE A 144 -8.14 6.24 -10.01
N ALA A 145 -8.28 7.54 -10.30
CA ALA A 145 -8.30 8.58 -9.27
C ALA A 145 -9.49 8.39 -8.31
N LEU A 146 -10.68 8.16 -8.85
CA LEU A 146 -11.89 7.91 -8.07
C LEU A 146 -11.77 6.62 -7.24
N TYR A 147 -11.15 5.57 -7.79
CA TYR A 147 -10.81 4.35 -7.07
C TYR A 147 -9.88 4.64 -5.87
N GLY A 148 -8.83 5.44 -6.07
CA GLY A 148 -7.93 5.87 -5.00
C GLY A 148 -8.61 6.69 -3.90
N ILE A 149 -9.52 7.59 -4.28
CA ILE A 149 -10.38 8.33 -3.36
C ILE A 149 -11.26 7.37 -2.54
N SER A 150 -11.88 6.40 -3.19
CA SER A 150 -12.78 5.42 -2.56
C SER A 150 -12.03 4.54 -1.55
N ILE A 151 -10.81 4.09 -1.89
CA ILE A 151 -9.93 3.38 -0.95
C ILE A 151 -9.55 4.28 0.22
N SER A 152 -9.21 5.54 -0.01
CA SER A 152 -8.84 6.48 1.04
C SER A 152 -10.01 6.75 2.00
N LEU A 153 -11.24 6.87 1.46
CA LEU A 153 -12.48 7.00 2.22
C LEU A 153 -12.75 5.80 3.13
N SER A 154 -12.34 4.60 2.71
CA SER A 154 -12.54 3.36 3.47
C SER A 154 -11.39 3.09 4.45
N SER A 155 -10.13 3.13 3.96
CA SER A 155 -8.96 2.68 4.71
C SER A 155 -8.53 3.63 5.83
N THR A 156 -8.73 4.94 5.67
CA THR A 156 -8.30 5.92 6.68
C THR A 156 -9.21 5.88 7.92
N PRO A 157 -10.55 5.95 7.81
CA PRO A 157 -11.43 5.76 8.97
C PRO A 157 -11.28 4.37 9.60
N PHE A 158 -10.96 3.33 8.81
CA PHE A 158 -10.65 2.02 9.36
C PHE A 158 -9.38 2.03 10.22
N ALA A 159 -8.31 2.67 9.76
CA ALA A 159 -7.08 2.80 10.55
C ALA A 159 -7.34 3.59 11.87
N ALA A 160 -8.14 4.65 11.82
CA ALA A 160 -8.58 5.38 13.00
C ALA A 160 -9.44 4.50 13.92
N LEU A 161 -10.34 3.66 13.37
CA LEU A 161 -11.12 2.71 14.15
C LEU A 161 -10.23 1.75 14.94
N LEU A 162 -9.13 1.24 14.36
CA LEU A 162 -8.19 0.38 15.08
C LEU A 162 -7.62 1.06 16.32
N VAL A 163 -7.32 2.36 16.19
CA VAL A 163 -6.84 3.17 17.33
C VAL A 163 -7.96 3.39 18.35
N ASP A 164 -9.20 3.63 17.89
CA ASP A 164 -10.34 3.91 18.77
C ASP A 164 -10.80 2.71 19.61
N ILE A 165 -10.53 1.48 19.16
CA ILE A 165 -10.97 0.24 19.82
C ILE A 165 -9.87 -0.46 20.61
N SER A 166 -8.59 -0.02 20.53
CA SER A 166 -7.45 -0.68 21.17
C SER A 166 -6.77 0.19 22.22
N ASP A 167 -6.29 -0.45 23.29
CA ASP A 167 -5.34 0.15 24.24
C ASP A 167 -3.93 0.17 23.63
N GLU A 168 -3.02 0.96 24.23
CA GLU A 168 -1.63 1.06 23.75
C GLU A 168 -0.91 -0.31 23.75
N GLU A 169 -1.16 -1.15 24.75
CA GLU A 169 -0.57 -2.48 24.87
C GLU A 169 -1.09 -3.45 23.80
N GLU A 170 -2.38 -3.41 23.48
CA GLU A 170 -3.03 -4.29 22.51
C GLU A 170 -2.89 -3.81 21.07
N ARG A 171 -2.67 -2.51 20.87
CA ARG A 171 -2.62 -1.86 19.54
C ARG A 171 -1.58 -2.47 18.63
N SER A 172 -0.37 -2.70 19.13
CA SER A 172 0.71 -3.30 18.35
C SER A 172 0.33 -4.70 17.83
N LYS A 173 -0.30 -5.51 18.68
CA LYS A 173 -0.78 -6.86 18.31
C LYS A 173 -1.91 -6.79 17.28
N LEU A 174 -2.90 -5.91 17.49
CA LEU A 174 -4.01 -5.69 16.57
C LEU A 174 -3.51 -5.26 15.18
N VAL A 175 -2.66 -4.24 15.14
CA VAL A 175 -2.08 -3.73 13.88
C VAL A 175 -1.29 -4.81 13.16
N SER A 176 -0.47 -5.57 13.88
CA SER A 176 0.31 -6.67 13.28
C SER A 176 -0.57 -7.74 12.63
N ILE A 177 -1.65 -8.16 13.32
CA ILE A 177 -2.62 -9.12 12.76
C ILE A 177 -3.29 -8.55 11.51
N VAL A 178 -3.78 -7.32 11.60
CA VAL A 178 -4.51 -6.65 10.51
C VAL A 178 -3.63 -6.50 9.27
N TRP A 179 -2.38 -6.06 9.41
CA TRP A 179 -1.45 -5.94 8.29
C TRP A 179 -1.00 -7.29 7.72
N SER A 180 -0.82 -8.31 8.56
CA SER A 180 -0.56 -9.68 8.09
C SER A 180 -1.71 -10.20 7.23
N MET A 181 -2.96 -9.90 7.62
CA MET A 181 -4.15 -10.30 6.86
C MET A 181 -4.22 -9.64 5.48
N LEU A 182 -3.62 -8.47 5.26
CA LEU A 182 -3.47 -7.89 3.91
C LEU A 182 -2.66 -8.81 2.99
N MET A 183 -1.51 -9.31 3.46
CA MET A 183 -0.68 -10.22 2.68
C MET A 183 -1.38 -11.57 2.46
N VAL A 184 -2.07 -12.08 3.48
CA VAL A 184 -2.94 -13.27 3.34
C VAL A 184 -4.00 -13.04 2.27
N GLY A 185 -4.58 -11.84 2.20
CA GLY A 185 -5.53 -11.43 1.18
C GLY A 185 -4.96 -11.49 -0.24
N ILE A 186 -3.74 -11.01 -0.45
CA ILE A 186 -3.05 -11.10 -1.74
C ILE A 186 -2.87 -12.57 -2.14
N VAL A 187 -2.42 -13.43 -1.22
CA VAL A 187 -2.20 -14.87 -1.48
C VAL A 187 -3.51 -15.58 -1.80
N ILE A 188 -4.53 -15.43 -0.94
CA ILE A 188 -5.85 -16.04 -1.16
C ILE A 188 -6.49 -15.49 -2.43
N GLY A 189 -6.43 -14.18 -2.65
CA GLY A 189 -6.92 -13.53 -3.86
C GLY A 189 -6.28 -14.11 -5.11
N ALA A 190 -4.95 -14.27 -5.12
CA ALA A 190 -4.23 -14.86 -6.25
C ALA A 190 -4.70 -16.29 -6.55
N ILE A 191 -4.91 -17.11 -5.52
CA ILE A 191 -5.40 -18.49 -5.68
C ILE A 191 -6.85 -18.51 -6.17
N VAL A 192 -7.74 -17.73 -5.56
CA VAL A 192 -9.17 -17.72 -5.90
C VAL A 192 -9.38 -17.12 -7.29
N VAL A 193 -8.81 -15.95 -7.55
CA VAL A 193 -8.96 -15.27 -8.84
C VAL A 193 -8.38 -16.09 -9.98
N SER A 194 -7.22 -16.73 -9.79
CA SER A 194 -6.63 -17.60 -10.81
C SER A 194 -7.54 -18.78 -11.20
N ARG A 195 -8.41 -19.25 -10.29
CA ARG A 195 -9.37 -20.33 -10.58
C ARG A 195 -10.58 -19.86 -11.39
N LEU A 196 -10.88 -18.56 -11.33
CA LEU A 196 -11.98 -17.94 -12.09
C LEU A 196 -11.54 -17.50 -13.49
N LEU A 197 -10.24 -17.39 -13.73
CA LEU A 197 -9.69 -16.94 -15.00
C LEU A 197 -9.43 -18.09 -15.97
N PRO A 198 -9.59 -17.87 -17.29
CA PRO A 198 -9.26 -18.89 -18.29
C PRO A 198 -7.74 -19.17 -18.28
N CYS A 199 -7.38 -20.45 -18.17
CA CYS A 199 -6.00 -20.92 -18.23
C CYS A 199 -5.54 -21.23 -19.66
N THR A 200 -6.15 -20.63 -20.65
CA THR A 200 -5.75 -20.75 -22.06
C THR A 200 -4.47 -19.95 -22.34
N GLY A 201 -3.61 -20.47 -23.21
CA GLY A 201 -2.31 -19.87 -23.51
C GLY A 201 -2.39 -18.39 -23.93
N THR A 202 -1.30 -17.66 -23.74
CA THR A 202 -1.19 -16.26 -24.17
C THR A 202 -1.08 -16.14 -25.68
N PRO A 203 -1.64 -15.07 -26.29
CA PRO A 203 -1.26 -14.69 -27.65
C PRO A 203 0.23 -14.35 -27.72
N PRO A 204 0.85 -14.43 -28.89
CA PRO A 204 2.19 -13.87 -29.09
C PRO A 204 2.21 -12.42 -28.60
N SER A 205 3.26 -12.04 -27.90
CA SER A 205 3.49 -10.66 -27.47
C SER A 205 3.39 -9.74 -28.69
N ASN A 206 2.57 -8.70 -28.64
CA ASN A 206 2.29 -7.72 -29.69
C ASN A 206 1.03 -7.95 -30.54
N VAL A 207 0.21 -8.96 -30.27
CA VAL A 207 -1.09 -9.13 -30.93
C VAL A 207 -2.20 -8.80 -29.94
N SER A 208 -3.00 -7.77 -30.24
CA SER A 208 -4.14 -7.40 -29.41
C SER A 208 -5.18 -8.54 -29.36
N ILE A 209 -5.80 -8.72 -28.18
CA ILE A 209 -6.89 -9.67 -27.98
C ILE A 209 -8.08 -9.39 -28.90
N TYR A 210 -8.27 -8.15 -29.36
CA TYR A 210 -9.32 -7.76 -30.31
C TYR A 210 -9.18 -8.41 -31.68
N ALA A 211 -7.98 -8.88 -32.05
CA ALA A 211 -7.77 -9.70 -33.24
C ALA A 211 -8.22 -11.16 -33.09
N GLN A 212 -8.69 -11.58 -31.91
CA GLN A 212 -8.95 -12.98 -31.54
C GLN A 212 -10.40 -13.17 -31.04
N GLY A 213 -11.40 -12.84 -31.84
CA GLY A 213 -12.83 -12.80 -31.57
C GLY A 213 -13.38 -13.67 -30.42
N ASP A 214 -13.38 -15.00 -30.54
CA ASP A 214 -13.93 -15.92 -29.53
C ASP A 214 -13.18 -15.85 -28.20
N ARG A 215 -11.87 -15.65 -28.23
CA ARG A 215 -11.04 -15.52 -27.04
C ARG A 215 -11.30 -14.20 -26.31
N LEU A 216 -11.53 -13.12 -27.05
CA LEU A 216 -11.93 -11.84 -26.47
C LEU A 216 -13.19 -11.98 -25.64
N THR A 217 -14.24 -12.62 -26.19
CA THR A 217 -15.53 -12.78 -25.51
C THR A 217 -15.40 -13.60 -24.23
N GLN A 218 -14.64 -14.70 -24.29
CA GLN A 218 -14.37 -15.54 -23.11
C GLN A 218 -13.60 -14.80 -22.04
N LEU A 219 -12.55 -14.06 -22.43
CA LEU A 219 -11.75 -13.29 -21.48
C LEU A 219 -12.55 -12.14 -20.86
N GLN A 220 -13.29 -11.38 -21.66
CA GLN A 220 -14.15 -10.31 -21.18
C GLN A 220 -15.16 -10.82 -20.15
N SER A 221 -15.89 -11.88 -20.46
CA SER A 221 -16.89 -12.43 -19.54
C SER A 221 -16.28 -12.93 -18.23
N ALA A 222 -15.09 -13.56 -18.29
CA ALA A 222 -14.39 -14.00 -17.08
C ALA A 222 -13.91 -12.82 -16.22
N ILE A 223 -13.34 -11.80 -16.84
CA ILE A 223 -12.87 -10.60 -16.14
C ILE A 223 -14.04 -9.82 -15.55
N ASP A 224 -15.13 -9.63 -16.28
CA ASP A 224 -16.32 -8.94 -15.79
C ASP A 224 -16.94 -9.69 -14.60
N LEU A 225 -16.97 -11.03 -14.64
CA LEU A 225 -17.39 -11.84 -13.50
C LEU A 225 -16.49 -11.65 -12.28
N VAL A 226 -15.16 -11.65 -12.47
CA VAL A 226 -14.17 -11.44 -11.40
C VAL A 226 -14.36 -10.06 -10.78
N PHE A 227 -14.50 -9.00 -11.60
CA PHE A 227 -14.69 -7.62 -11.13
C PHE A 227 -16.09 -7.31 -10.59
N LEU A 228 -17.04 -8.21 -10.79
CA LEU A 228 -18.35 -8.14 -10.14
C LEU A 228 -18.37 -8.95 -8.83
N ALA A 229 -17.98 -10.22 -8.89
CA ALA A 229 -18.13 -11.16 -7.79
C ALA A 229 -17.12 -10.93 -6.66
N VAL A 230 -15.83 -10.70 -7.00
CA VAL A 230 -14.78 -10.55 -5.98
C VAL A 230 -14.93 -9.26 -5.19
N PRO A 231 -15.13 -8.07 -5.80
CA PRO A 231 -15.39 -6.86 -5.03
C PRO A 231 -16.68 -6.93 -4.19
N ALA A 232 -17.74 -7.57 -4.70
CA ALA A 232 -18.96 -7.80 -3.91
C ALA A 232 -18.68 -8.65 -2.67
N ALA A 233 -17.89 -9.71 -2.80
CA ALA A 233 -17.44 -10.51 -1.64
C ALA A 233 -16.59 -9.69 -0.67
N VAL A 234 -15.71 -8.82 -1.17
CA VAL A 234 -14.89 -7.92 -0.33
C VAL A 234 -15.76 -6.92 0.43
N VAL A 235 -16.83 -6.38 -0.17
CA VAL A 235 -17.81 -5.55 0.53
C VAL A 235 -18.47 -6.34 1.65
N GLY A 236 -18.91 -7.58 1.38
CA GLY A 236 -19.47 -8.47 2.39
C GLY A 236 -18.50 -8.73 3.55
N LEU A 237 -17.24 -9.02 3.24
CA LEU A 237 -16.18 -9.18 4.26
C LEU A 237 -15.97 -7.90 5.08
N THR A 238 -16.01 -6.73 4.43
CA THR A 238 -15.85 -5.42 5.09
C THR A 238 -16.96 -5.17 6.09
N VAL A 239 -18.21 -5.40 5.67
CA VAL A 239 -19.39 -5.26 6.55
C VAL A 239 -19.29 -6.25 7.71
N PHE A 240 -19.01 -7.52 7.43
CA PHE A 240 -18.84 -8.54 8.47
C PHE A 240 -17.70 -8.18 9.44
N ALA A 241 -16.57 -7.72 8.95
CA ALA A 241 -15.41 -7.35 9.76
C ALA A 241 -15.74 -6.25 10.79
N THR A 242 -16.50 -5.22 10.36
CA THR A 242 -16.66 -3.99 11.14
C THR A 242 -18.03 -3.87 11.82
N TYR A 243 -19.01 -4.70 11.44
CA TYR A 243 -20.37 -4.65 12.01
C TYR A 243 -20.38 -4.78 13.54
N GLY A 244 -20.92 -3.80 14.23
CA GLY A 244 -21.05 -3.78 15.69
C GLY A 244 -19.76 -3.56 16.49
N ILE A 245 -18.59 -3.57 15.85
CA ILE A 245 -17.28 -3.39 16.53
C ILE A 245 -17.18 -1.99 17.13
N GLU A 246 -17.46 -0.94 16.32
CA GLU A 246 -17.40 0.44 16.79
C GLU A 246 -18.33 0.68 17.99
N LYS A 247 -19.57 0.17 17.93
CA LYS A 247 -20.54 0.32 19.03
C LYS A 247 -20.10 -0.37 20.30
N LYS A 248 -19.41 -1.51 20.19
CA LYS A 248 -19.02 -2.35 21.34
C LYS A 248 -17.73 -1.93 21.98
N TYR A 249 -16.73 -1.50 21.19
CA TYR A 249 -15.36 -1.34 21.66
C TYR A 249 -14.82 0.09 21.51
N SER A 250 -15.50 1.02 20.79
CA SER A 250 -14.96 2.36 20.56
C SER A 250 -14.90 3.20 21.82
N ARG A 251 -13.75 3.76 22.07
CA ARG A 251 -13.45 4.69 23.18
C ARG A 251 -13.33 6.14 22.69
N TYR A 252 -13.79 6.43 21.49
CA TYR A 252 -13.65 7.73 20.85
C TYR A 252 -14.19 8.85 21.75
N LYS A 253 -15.44 8.71 22.24
CA LYS A 253 -16.07 9.72 23.12
C LYS A 253 -15.29 9.96 24.42
N PHE A 254 -14.72 8.88 24.99
CA PHE A 254 -13.92 8.99 26.22
C PHE A 254 -12.60 9.73 25.97
N ARG A 255 -11.90 9.44 24.85
CA ARG A 255 -10.65 10.12 24.49
C ARG A 255 -10.86 11.61 24.20
N VAL A 256 -11.95 11.97 23.49
CA VAL A 256 -12.30 13.37 23.22
C VAL A 256 -12.52 14.10 24.53
N ALA A 257 -13.32 13.55 25.44
CA ALA A 257 -13.58 14.15 26.75
C ALA A 257 -12.30 14.27 27.61
N GLN A 258 -11.42 13.27 27.58
CA GLN A 258 -10.14 13.32 28.30
C GLN A 258 -9.19 14.38 27.74
N ASN A 259 -9.11 14.52 26.42
CA ASN A 259 -8.30 15.55 25.77
C ASN A 259 -8.83 16.97 26.06
N GLU A 260 -10.15 17.16 26.10
CA GLU A 260 -10.77 18.43 26.50
C GLU A 260 -10.42 18.80 27.93
N ILE A 261 -10.38 17.83 28.87
CA ILE A 261 -10.03 18.05 30.25
C ILE A 261 -8.54 18.38 30.44
N LEU A 262 -7.66 17.66 29.73
CA LEU A 262 -6.20 17.77 29.88
C LEU A 262 -5.61 19.01 29.17
N ASN A 263 -6.15 19.37 28.00
CA ASN A 263 -5.53 20.40 27.16
C ASN A 263 -6.33 21.71 27.07
N GLY A 264 -7.48 21.80 27.71
CA GLY A 264 -8.39 22.94 27.56
C GLY A 264 -8.88 23.08 26.13
N SER A 265 -9.74 24.06 25.84
CA SER A 265 -10.30 24.29 24.48
C SER A 265 -9.27 24.70 23.40
N ALA A 266 -7.97 24.65 23.72
CA ALA A 266 -6.87 25.11 22.85
C ALA A 266 -6.13 24.02 22.11
N ALA A 267 -6.53 22.72 22.22
CA ALA A 267 -5.94 21.66 21.41
C ALA A 267 -6.48 21.74 19.97
N SER A 268 -6.05 22.73 19.22
CA SER A 268 -6.01 22.69 17.76
C SER A 268 -5.12 21.49 17.40
N GLU A 269 -5.73 20.36 17.00
CA GLU A 269 -4.99 19.28 16.38
C GLU A 269 -4.11 19.88 15.30
N ASP A 270 -2.82 19.74 15.47
CA ASP A 270 -1.78 20.25 14.57
C ASP A 270 -2.04 19.70 13.16
N LYS A 271 -2.70 20.48 12.31
CA LYS A 271 -3.05 20.09 10.95
C LYS A 271 -1.74 19.85 10.21
N LEU A 272 -1.40 18.58 10.03
CA LEU A 272 -0.30 18.15 9.17
C LEU A 272 -0.50 18.71 7.77
N THR A 273 0.07 19.90 7.53
CA THR A 273 0.13 20.48 6.19
C THR A 273 1.26 19.80 5.44
N LEU A 274 1.07 19.53 4.14
CA LEU A 274 2.11 18.94 3.27
C LEU A 274 3.45 19.70 3.38
N GLY A 275 3.39 21.03 3.58
CA GLY A 275 4.55 21.89 3.80
C GLY A 275 5.30 21.58 5.10
N ARG A 276 4.61 21.34 6.21
CA ARG A 276 5.23 20.93 7.48
C ARG A 276 5.90 19.56 7.38
N ALA A 277 5.25 18.59 6.72
CA ALA A 277 5.85 17.30 6.47
C ALA A 277 7.16 17.44 5.68
N LEU A 278 7.19 18.24 4.61
CA LEU A 278 8.40 18.54 3.83
C LEU A 278 9.47 19.26 4.65
N GLN A 279 9.11 20.21 5.52
CA GLN A 279 10.06 20.90 6.40
C GLN A 279 10.73 19.93 7.37
N VAL A 280 9.98 19.00 7.98
CA VAL A 280 10.54 17.96 8.85
C VAL A 280 11.49 17.04 8.07
N LEU A 281 11.14 16.68 6.82
CA LEU A 281 11.95 15.84 5.96
C LEU A 281 13.28 16.49 5.57
N THR A 282 13.34 17.82 5.52
CA THR A 282 14.53 18.60 5.12
C THR A 282 15.23 19.28 6.30
N ALA A 283 14.78 19.04 7.53
CA ALA A 283 15.23 19.76 8.74
C ALA A 283 16.72 19.55 9.08
N SER A 284 17.31 18.41 8.70
CA SER A 284 18.75 18.18 8.81
C SER A 284 19.30 17.35 7.66
N LYS A 285 20.62 17.43 7.44
CA LYS A 285 21.32 16.63 6.41
C LYS A 285 21.11 15.12 6.63
N GLN A 286 21.12 14.66 7.88
CA GLN A 286 20.95 13.25 8.22
C GLN A 286 19.49 12.79 7.98
N THR A 287 18.53 13.64 8.31
CA THR A 287 17.09 13.39 8.02
C THR A 287 16.88 13.27 6.51
N GLY A 288 17.37 14.24 5.72
CA GLY A 288 17.27 14.19 4.27
C GLY A 288 17.93 12.95 3.65
N LEU A 289 19.08 12.53 4.17
CA LEU A 289 19.79 11.34 3.73
C LEU A 289 19.01 10.05 4.02
N PHE A 290 18.41 9.95 5.21
CA PHE A 290 17.58 8.81 5.61
C PHE A 290 16.30 8.71 4.77
N PHE A 291 15.61 9.83 4.54
CA PHE A 291 14.43 9.83 3.67
C PHE A 291 14.76 9.55 2.22
N SER A 292 15.92 10.00 1.72
CA SER A 292 16.42 9.63 0.39
C SER A 292 16.68 8.12 0.29
N PHE A 293 17.21 7.51 1.35
CA PHE A 293 17.34 6.05 1.45
C PHE A 293 15.96 5.38 1.38
N LEU A 294 14.99 5.84 2.17
CA LEU A 294 13.63 5.27 2.16
C LEU A 294 12.96 5.41 0.80
N LEU A 295 13.13 6.54 0.13
CA LEU A 295 12.63 6.78 -1.22
C LEU A 295 13.24 5.79 -2.22
N MET A 296 14.57 5.67 -2.26
CA MET A 296 15.27 4.76 -3.18
C MET A 296 14.95 3.30 -2.88
N MET A 297 14.90 2.91 -1.61
CA MET A 297 14.50 1.58 -1.18
C MET A 297 13.06 1.25 -1.65
N THR A 298 12.14 2.19 -1.49
CA THR A 298 10.76 2.00 -1.92
C THR A 298 10.65 1.88 -3.44
N ILE A 299 11.41 2.71 -4.18
CA ILE A 299 11.48 2.59 -5.64
C ILE A 299 12.02 1.21 -6.03
N GLY A 300 13.11 0.76 -5.44
CA GLY A 300 13.70 -0.54 -5.75
C GLY A 300 12.88 -1.76 -5.32
N ILE A 301 11.92 -1.63 -4.39
CA ILE A 301 11.02 -2.73 -4.03
C ILE A 301 9.77 -2.76 -4.91
N PHE A 302 9.24 -1.59 -5.31
CA PHE A 302 7.93 -1.51 -5.96
C PHE A 302 7.99 -1.22 -7.47
N MET A 303 9.18 -1.01 -8.04
CA MET A 303 9.35 -0.83 -9.47
C MET A 303 8.87 -2.06 -10.27
N GLN A 304 9.01 -3.24 -9.71
CA GLN A 304 8.55 -4.50 -10.28
C GLN A 304 7.01 -4.66 -10.30
N ASP A 305 6.25 -3.91 -9.51
CA ASP A 305 4.80 -4.03 -9.44
C ASP A 305 4.13 -3.85 -10.82
N ALA A 306 4.71 -2.98 -11.67
CA ALA A 306 4.19 -2.73 -13.01
C ALA A 306 4.61 -3.79 -14.05
N ILE A 307 5.62 -4.62 -13.77
CA ILE A 307 6.26 -5.46 -14.79
C ILE A 307 6.19 -6.95 -14.53
N MET A 308 5.95 -7.37 -13.29
CA MET A 308 6.09 -8.78 -12.90
C MET A 308 5.10 -9.72 -13.62
N GLU A 309 3.82 -9.40 -13.60
CA GLU A 309 2.83 -10.21 -14.32
C GLU A 309 3.00 -10.13 -15.85
N PRO A 310 3.20 -8.94 -16.45
CA PRO A 310 3.55 -8.81 -17.85
C PRO A 310 4.81 -9.61 -18.26
N PHE A 311 5.84 -9.66 -17.40
CA PHE A 311 7.05 -10.45 -17.62
C PHE A 311 6.74 -11.95 -17.75
N GLY A 312 5.95 -12.49 -16.82
CA GLY A 312 5.48 -13.88 -16.86
C GLY A 312 4.74 -14.20 -18.16
N GLY A 313 3.93 -13.27 -18.65
CA GLY A 313 3.22 -13.43 -19.91
C GLY A 313 4.12 -13.32 -21.14
N ALA A 314 4.88 -12.24 -21.26
CA ALA A 314 5.64 -11.92 -22.46
C ALA A 314 6.87 -12.82 -22.67
N VAL A 315 7.52 -13.25 -21.59
CA VAL A 315 8.78 -14.02 -21.67
C VAL A 315 8.55 -15.52 -21.47
N PHE A 316 7.66 -15.90 -20.54
CA PHE A 316 7.42 -17.32 -20.25
C PHE A 316 6.18 -17.89 -20.97
N GLY A 317 5.42 -17.07 -21.67
CA GLY A 317 4.16 -17.50 -22.30
C GLY A 317 3.11 -17.98 -21.29
N MET A 318 3.15 -17.48 -20.05
CA MET A 318 2.22 -17.89 -19.01
C MET A 318 0.82 -17.34 -19.28
N SER A 319 -0.20 -18.16 -19.04
CA SER A 319 -1.59 -17.72 -19.07
C SER A 319 -1.91 -16.70 -17.98
N ILE A 320 -3.01 -15.97 -18.10
CA ILE A 320 -3.43 -14.96 -17.11
C ILE A 320 -3.60 -15.60 -15.72
N CYS A 321 -4.23 -16.80 -15.66
CA CYS A 321 -4.37 -17.51 -14.40
C CYS A 321 -3.01 -17.88 -13.76
N ALA A 322 -2.01 -18.25 -14.56
CA ALA A 322 -0.70 -18.61 -14.06
C ALA A 322 0.12 -17.39 -13.61
N THR A 323 0.02 -16.25 -14.31
CA THR A 323 0.71 -15.03 -13.89
C THR A 323 0.10 -14.43 -12.63
N THR A 324 -1.22 -14.52 -12.45
CA THR A 324 -1.89 -14.09 -11.20
C THR A 324 -1.36 -14.86 -9.98
N GLN A 325 -0.99 -16.14 -10.13
CA GLN A 325 -0.38 -16.94 -9.06
C GLN A 325 1.03 -16.47 -8.66
N LEU A 326 1.72 -15.70 -9.48
CA LEU A 326 3.02 -15.11 -9.12
C LEU A 326 2.91 -14.20 -7.89
N ASN A 327 1.78 -13.50 -7.74
CA ASN A 327 1.51 -12.68 -6.56
C ASN A 327 1.42 -13.51 -5.26
N ALA A 328 0.98 -14.77 -5.35
CA ALA A 328 0.99 -15.66 -4.19
C ALA A 328 2.42 -16.02 -3.77
N ALA A 329 3.31 -16.31 -4.73
CA ALA A 329 4.71 -16.59 -4.44
C ALA A 329 5.41 -15.37 -3.80
N PHE A 330 5.20 -14.16 -4.34
CA PHE A 330 5.70 -12.92 -3.77
C PHE A 330 5.14 -12.68 -2.36
N GLY A 331 3.81 -12.77 -2.19
CA GLY A 331 3.14 -12.52 -0.91
C GLY A 331 3.58 -13.49 0.19
N MET A 332 3.72 -14.79 -0.12
CA MET A 332 4.25 -15.78 0.82
C MET A 332 5.70 -15.49 1.19
N GLY A 333 6.55 -15.17 0.20
CA GLY A 333 7.91 -14.73 0.45
C GLY A 333 7.96 -13.54 1.41
N THR A 334 7.14 -12.51 1.15
CA THR A 334 7.07 -11.30 1.98
C THR A 334 6.65 -11.61 3.42
N LEU A 335 5.63 -12.46 3.63
CA LEU A 335 5.21 -12.89 4.96
C LEU A 335 6.34 -13.61 5.72
N MET A 336 7.03 -14.51 5.03
CA MET A 336 8.18 -15.22 5.61
C MET A 336 9.32 -14.26 5.94
N GLY A 337 9.61 -13.28 5.06
CA GLY A 337 10.65 -12.28 5.25
C GLY A 337 10.36 -11.34 6.42
N LEU A 338 9.12 -10.84 6.54
CA LEU A 338 8.67 -10.03 7.68
C LEU A 338 8.82 -10.80 9.00
N SER A 339 8.37 -12.07 9.03
CA SER A 339 8.48 -12.92 10.20
C SER A 339 9.93 -13.20 10.56
N ALA A 340 10.74 -13.64 9.61
CA ALA A 340 12.17 -13.90 9.83
C ALA A 340 12.92 -12.63 10.31
N SER A 341 12.57 -11.47 9.76
CA SER A 341 13.16 -10.19 10.17
C SER A 341 12.89 -9.89 11.64
N GLY A 342 11.63 -9.98 12.06
CA GLY A 342 11.23 -9.67 13.44
C GLY A 342 11.81 -10.62 14.48
N PHE A 343 11.78 -11.93 14.21
CA PHE A 343 12.17 -12.95 15.19
C PHE A 343 13.67 -13.31 15.17
N TRP A 344 14.32 -13.22 14.01
CA TRP A 344 15.68 -13.75 13.88
C TRP A 344 16.71 -12.74 13.38
N VAL A 345 16.39 -11.95 12.35
CA VAL A 345 17.39 -11.10 11.70
C VAL A 345 17.67 -9.85 12.54
N ILE A 346 16.65 -9.04 12.83
CA ILE A 346 16.81 -7.80 13.62
C ILE A 346 17.43 -8.06 15.01
N PRO A 347 17.00 -9.08 15.79
CA PRO A 347 17.59 -9.33 17.10
C PRO A 347 19.09 -9.70 17.06
N ARG A 348 19.56 -10.29 15.93
CA ARG A 348 20.95 -10.75 15.82
C ARG A 348 21.91 -9.71 15.24
N ILE A 349 21.48 -8.98 14.22
CA ILE A 349 22.38 -8.04 13.47
C ILE A 349 21.97 -6.58 13.62
N GLY A 350 20.86 -6.28 14.27
CA GLY A 350 20.34 -4.93 14.45
C GLY A 350 19.57 -4.40 13.24
N LYS A 351 18.88 -3.28 13.42
CA LYS A 351 17.88 -2.74 12.47
C LYS A 351 18.53 -2.22 11.19
N GLN A 352 19.61 -1.41 11.31
CA GLN A 352 20.31 -0.84 10.16
C GLN A 352 20.98 -1.91 9.29
N ALA A 353 21.63 -2.90 9.94
CA ALA A 353 22.25 -4.01 9.22
C ALA A 353 21.21 -4.91 8.54
N SER A 354 20.04 -5.11 9.17
CA SER A 354 18.92 -5.87 8.58
C SER A 354 18.37 -5.18 7.34
N ALA A 355 18.14 -3.85 7.38
CA ALA A 355 17.72 -3.09 6.22
C ALA A 355 18.74 -3.18 5.07
N ARG A 356 20.05 -3.05 5.38
CA ARG A 356 21.12 -3.18 4.41
C ARG A 356 21.23 -4.58 3.81
N LEU A 357 21.14 -5.62 4.64
CA LEU A 357 21.09 -7.02 4.18
C LEU A 357 19.91 -7.26 3.25
N GLY A 358 18.75 -6.77 3.62
CA GLY A 358 17.53 -6.86 2.81
C GLY A 358 17.72 -6.21 1.43
N CYS A 359 18.29 -5.01 1.35
CA CYS A 359 18.58 -4.33 0.08
C CYS A 359 19.53 -5.16 -0.82
N TYR A 360 20.57 -5.77 -0.25
CA TYR A 360 21.46 -6.67 -1.00
C TYR A 360 20.74 -7.92 -1.50
N LEU A 361 19.85 -8.50 -0.67
CA LEU A 361 19.08 -9.66 -1.06
C LEU A 361 18.06 -9.32 -2.16
N VAL A 362 17.44 -8.12 -2.14
CA VAL A 362 16.57 -7.66 -3.23
C VAL A 362 17.36 -7.51 -4.52
N ALA A 363 18.52 -6.85 -4.49
CA ALA A 363 19.40 -6.72 -5.66
C ALA A 363 19.84 -8.09 -6.22
N ALA A 364 20.20 -9.04 -5.37
CA ALA A 364 20.50 -10.42 -5.78
C ALA A 364 19.28 -11.13 -6.37
N SER A 365 18.08 -10.90 -5.82
CA SER A 365 16.84 -11.46 -6.35
C SER A 365 16.49 -10.91 -7.73
N CYS A 366 16.79 -9.63 -8.02
CA CYS A 366 16.66 -9.06 -9.37
C CYS A 366 17.54 -9.81 -10.39
N LEU A 367 18.77 -10.18 -10.01
CA LEU A 367 19.64 -11.00 -10.85
C LEU A 367 19.06 -12.41 -11.05
N LEU A 368 18.46 -13.01 -10.03
CA LEU A 368 17.81 -14.32 -10.16
C LEU A 368 16.55 -14.25 -11.04
N LEU A 369 15.76 -13.17 -10.99
CA LEU A 369 14.66 -12.93 -11.89
C LEU A 369 15.14 -12.83 -13.35
N LEU A 370 16.23 -12.12 -13.60
CA LEU A 370 16.87 -12.03 -14.89
C LEU A 370 17.33 -13.43 -15.36
N ILE A 371 18.03 -14.19 -14.53
CA ILE A 371 18.49 -15.56 -14.85
C ILE A 371 17.31 -16.48 -15.13
N SER A 372 16.22 -16.38 -14.38
CA SER A 372 15.02 -17.18 -14.58
C SER A 372 14.43 -17.00 -15.99
N GLY A 373 14.49 -15.78 -16.53
CA GLY A 373 14.06 -15.47 -17.89
C GLY A 373 14.88 -16.18 -18.96
N PHE A 374 16.20 -16.31 -18.76
CA PHE A 374 17.04 -17.10 -19.67
C PHE A 374 16.79 -18.60 -19.55
N LEU A 375 16.51 -19.10 -18.36
CA LEU A 375 16.17 -20.51 -18.13
C LEU A 375 14.79 -20.88 -18.69
N GLN A 376 13.89 -19.92 -18.83
CA GLN A 376 12.49 -20.10 -19.28
C GLN A 376 11.72 -21.18 -18.49
N LYS A 377 12.07 -21.38 -17.21
CA LYS A 377 11.42 -22.33 -16.30
C LYS A 377 10.53 -21.60 -15.30
N THR A 378 9.23 -21.89 -15.33
CA THR A 378 8.24 -21.26 -14.45
C THR A 378 8.58 -21.41 -12.96
N TRP A 379 9.09 -22.59 -12.54
CA TRP A 379 9.50 -22.81 -11.15
C TRP A 379 10.66 -21.89 -10.73
N ALA A 380 11.60 -21.59 -11.66
CA ALA A 380 12.72 -20.70 -11.36
C ALA A 380 12.23 -19.25 -11.16
N LEU A 381 11.27 -18.81 -11.98
CA LEU A 381 10.60 -17.51 -11.81
C LEU A 381 9.87 -17.43 -10.47
N GLN A 382 9.09 -18.45 -10.12
CA GLN A 382 8.36 -18.49 -8.84
C GLN A 382 9.31 -18.48 -7.64
N ALA A 383 10.40 -19.24 -7.70
CA ALA A 383 11.41 -19.28 -6.64
C ALA A 383 12.15 -17.93 -6.50
N ALA A 384 12.56 -17.31 -7.62
CA ALA A 384 13.20 -16.00 -7.62
C ALA A 384 12.26 -14.94 -7.06
N LEU A 385 10.97 -14.98 -7.40
CA LEU A 385 9.97 -14.05 -6.92
C LEU A 385 9.65 -14.24 -5.43
N ALA A 386 9.58 -15.49 -4.96
CA ALA A 386 9.44 -15.78 -3.54
C ALA A 386 10.63 -15.26 -2.73
N LEU A 387 11.85 -15.40 -3.25
CA LEU A 387 13.06 -14.85 -2.64
C LEU A 387 13.07 -13.32 -2.67
N PHE A 388 12.62 -12.71 -3.77
CA PHE A 388 12.44 -11.26 -3.86
C PHE A 388 11.43 -10.75 -2.80
N GLY A 389 10.29 -11.43 -2.65
CA GLY A 389 9.32 -11.14 -1.59
C GLY A 389 9.94 -11.26 -0.20
N PHE A 390 10.67 -12.34 0.07
CA PHE A 390 11.38 -12.57 1.34
C PHE A 390 12.37 -11.43 1.65
N ALA A 391 13.18 -11.06 0.68
CA ALA A 391 14.13 -9.95 0.78
C ALA A 391 13.42 -8.62 1.04
N SER A 392 12.31 -8.35 0.33
CA SER A 392 11.48 -7.16 0.51
C SER A 392 10.88 -7.08 1.92
N GLY A 393 10.45 -8.22 2.48
CA GLY A 393 9.97 -8.31 3.86
C GLY A 393 11.04 -7.94 4.88
N ILE A 394 12.27 -8.45 4.73
CA ILE A 394 13.42 -8.10 5.60
C ILE A 394 13.73 -6.62 5.48
N THR A 395 13.81 -6.10 4.25
CA THR A 395 14.15 -4.70 3.97
C THR A 395 13.16 -3.75 4.62
N THR A 396 11.87 -3.97 4.38
CA THR A 396 10.76 -3.13 4.88
C THR A 396 10.71 -3.15 6.40
N SER A 397 10.81 -4.34 7.02
CA SER A 397 10.81 -4.48 8.49
C SER A 397 12.01 -3.78 9.13
N GLY A 398 13.21 -3.95 8.56
CA GLY A 398 14.42 -3.29 9.04
C GLY A 398 14.35 -1.77 8.94
N ALA A 399 13.91 -1.25 7.79
CA ALA A 399 13.76 0.19 7.55
C ALA A 399 12.67 0.82 8.43
N LEU A 400 11.51 0.16 8.58
CA LEU A 400 10.44 0.61 9.46
C LEU A 400 10.88 0.65 10.92
N SER A 401 11.55 -0.40 11.38
CA SER A 401 12.07 -0.46 12.75
C SER A 401 13.14 0.60 13.02
N LEU A 402 13.98 0.89 12.03
CA LEU A 402 14.96 1.96 12.12
C LEU A 402 14.28 3.34 12.15
N MET A 403 13.27 3.56 11.31
CA MET A 403 12.48 4.79 11.29
C MET A 403 11.82 5.06 12.65
N LEU A 404 11.19 4.06 13.25
CA LEU A 404 10.55 4.20 14.56
C LEU A 404 11.56 4.55 15.67
N ASP A 405 12.77 3.99 15.64
CA ASP A 405 13.84 4.35 16.60
C ASP A 405 14.36 5.77 16.46
N LEU A 406 14.26 6.31 15.25
CA LEU A 406 14.72 7.67 14.95
C LEU A 406 13.65 8.72 15.26
N THR A 407 12.42 8.29 15.60
CA THR A 407 11.29 9.15 15.87
C THR A 407 11.22 9.48 17.38
N ALA A 408 11.19 10.75 17.74
CA ALA A 408 10.94 11.17 19.12
C ALA A 408 9.47 10.92 19.50
N ALA A 409 9.23 10.49 20.75
CA ALA A 409 7.88 10.16 21.22
C ALA A 409 6.89 11.32 21.09
N GLU A 410 7.37 12.55 21.31
CA GLU A 410 6.59 13.79 21.29
C GLU A 410 6.08 14.18 19.88
N THR A 411 6.73 13.69 18.82
CA THR A 411 6.43 14.04 17.42
C THR A 411 6.15 12.80 16.55
N ALA A 412 5.92 11.67 17.21
CA ALA A 412 5.75 10.38 16.54
C ALA A 412 4.60 10.42 15.50
N GLY A 413 3.48 11.05 15.82
CA GLY A 413 2.33 11.16 14.91
C GLY A 413 2.67 11.92 13.61
N THR A 414 3.30 13.08 13.74
CA THR A 414 3.71 13.93 12.60
C THR A 414 4.73 13.20 11.71
N PHE A 415 5.71 12.55 12.33
CA PHE A 415 6.77 11.85 11.61
C PHE A 415 6.24 10.60 10.88
N VAL A 416 5.39 9.80 11.54
CA VAL A 416 4.75 8.61 10.92
C VAL A 416 3.80 9.02 9.79
N GLY A 417 3.07 10.14 9.95
CA GLY A 417 2.22 10.69 8.89
C GLY A 417 3.01 11.16 7.68
N ALA A 418 4.10 11.91 7.89
CA ALA A 418 5.01 12.36 6.83
C ALA A 418 5.66 11.17 6.10
N TRP A 419 6.07 10.16 6.86
CA TRP A 419 6.61 8.92 6.30
C TRP A 419 5.58 8.18 5.44
N GLY A 420 4.35 8.00 5.93
CA GLY A 420 3.28 7.34 5.19
C GLY A 420 2.95 8.04 3.87
N LEU A 421 2.94 9.37 3.86
CA LEU A 421 2.76 10.17 2.65
C LEU A 421 3.94 10.01 1.68
N SER A 422 5.19 10.07 2.19
CA SER A 422 6.40 9.87 1.40
C SER A 422 6.42 8.47 0.78
N GLN A 423 6.02 7.44 1.51
CA GLN A 423 5.92 6.07 1.02
C GLN A 423 4.89 5.92 -0.12
N ALA A 424 3.73 6.58 0.00
CA ALA A 424 2.71 6.52 -1.04
C ALA A 424 3.21 7.18 -2.35
N ILE A 425 3.84 8.35 -2.24
CA ILE A 425 4.43 9.06 -3.40
C ILE A 425 5.58 8.23 -3.99
N ALA A 426 6.47 7.71 -3.16
CA ALA A 426 7.60 6.89 -3.58
C ALA A 426 7.15 5.63 -4.33
N ARG A 427 6.10 4.97 -3.84
CA ARG A 427 5.51 3.79 -4.50
C ARG A 427 4.86 4.17 -5.84
N GLY A 428 4.17 5.30 -5.92
CA GLY A 428 3.62 5.80 -7.19
C GLY A 428 4.72 6.07 -8.22
N LEU A 429 5.80 6.73 -7.81
CA LEU A 429 6.98 6.96 -8.65
C LEU A 429 7.66 5.64 -9.05
N ALA A 430 7.75 4.68 -8.15
CA ALA A 430 8.32 3.36 -8.41
C ALA A 430 7.55 2.63 -9.52
N THR A 431 6.24 2.51 -9.36
CA THR A 431 5.36 1.85 -10.34
C THR A 431 5.47 2.53 -11.71
N LEU A 432 5.41 3.87 -11.74
CA LEU A 432 5.55 4.64 -12.99
C LEU A 432 6.93 4.45 -13.63
N SER A 433 8.02 4.49 -12.84
CA SER A 433 9.37 4.30 -13.36
C SER A 433 9.58 2.91 -13.95
N GLY A 434 8.97 1.86 -13.36
CA GLY A 434 8.99 0.51 -13.92
C GLY A 434 8.41 0.45 -15.34
N GLY A 435 7.27 1.09 -15.55
CA GLY A 435 6.65 1.20 -16.90
C GLY A 435 7.50 2.01 -17.89
N ILE A 436 8.05 3.14 -17.46
CA ILE A 436 8.91 3.99 -18.29
C ILE A 436 10.16 3.24 -18.73
N VAL A 437 10.86 2.60 -17.79
CA VAL A 437 12.09 1.84 -18.09
C VAL A 437 11.78 0.64 -19.00
N LEU A 438 10.62 0.00 -18.83
CA LEU A 438 10.19 -1.09 -19.72
C LEU A 438 9.94 -0.59 -21.14
N ASP A 439 9.25 0.53 -21.33
CA ASP A 439 9.00 1.07 -22.68
C ASP A 439 10.28 1.57 -23.34
N ILE A 440 11.23 2.13 -22.58
CA ILE A 440 12.58 2.44 -23.07
C ILE A 440 13.28 1.14 -23.48
N GLY A 441 13.24 0.12 -22.63
CA GLY A 441 13.81 -1.20 -22.95
C GLY A 441 13.25 -1.81 -24.23
N LYS A 442 11.92 -1.74 -24.44
CA LYS A 442 11.25 -2.20 -25.68
C LYS A 442 11.65 -1.42 -26.93
N LYS A 443 12.09 -0.17 -26.79
CA LYS A 443 12.62 0.63 -27.91
C LYS A 443 14.08 0.32 -28.24
N ILE A 444 14.85 -0.09 -27.26
CA ILE A 444 16.29 -0.38 -27.39
C ILE A 444 16.53 -1.84 -27.81
N PHE A 445 15.71 -2.77 -27.31
CA PHE A 445 15.91 -4.19 -27.48
C PHE A 445 14.74 -4.81 -28.25
N ASP A 446 15.04 -5.59 -29.29
CA ASP A 446 14.04 -6.24 -30.15
C ASP A 446 13.31 -7.40 -29.42
N THR A 447 13.92 -7.97 -28.39
CA THR A 447 13.34 -9.11 -27.68
C THR A 447 12.76 -8.70 -26.32
N PRO A 448 11.56 -9.18 -25.97
CA PRO A 448 10.96 -8.89 -24.66
C PRO A 448 11.88 -9.23 -23.48
N MET A 449 12.63 -10.33 -23.60
CA MET A 449 13.54 -10.78 -22.54
C MET A 449 14.55 -9.70 -22.13
N PHE A 450 15.22 -9.06 -23.10
CA PHE A 450 16.21 -8.01 -22.78
C PHE A 450 15.56 -6.72 -22.29
N ALA A 451 14.36 -6.38 -22.78
CA ALA A 451 13.61 -5.23 -22.31
C ALA A 451 13.25 -5.34 -20.80
N TYR A 452 12.76 -6.51 -20.38
CA TYR A 452 12.48 -6.76 -18.96
C TYR A 452 13.75 -6.91 -18.13
N SER A 453 14.79 -7.53 -18.67
CA SER A 453 16.10 -7.63 -18.00
C SER A 453 16.69 -6.26 -17.69
N PHE A 454 16.51 -5.29 -18.59
CA PHE A 454 16.94 -3.92 -18.38
C PHE A 454 16.27 -3.29 -17.15
N VAL A 455 14.97 -3.55 -16.95
CA VAL A 455 14.26 -3.07 -15.75
C VAL A 455 14.83 -3.70 -14.48
N PHE A 456 15.04 -5.02 -14.42
CA PHE A 456 15.61 -5.70 -13.26
C PHE A 456 17.02 -5.23 -12.93
N ILE A 457 17.83 -4.89 -13.95
CA ILE A 457 19.16 -4.31 -13.74
C ILE A 457 19.05 -2.91 -13.11
N CYS A 458 18.17 -2.05 -13.65
CA CYS A 458 17.95 -0.71 -13.08
C CYS A 458 17.46 -0.80 -11.64
N GLU A 459 16.51 -1.70 -11.34
CA GLU A 459 15.96 -1.96 -10.02
C GLU A 459 17.06 -2.40 -9.03
N GLY A 460 17.90 -3.37 -9.43
CA GLY A 460 19.06 -3.81 -8.65
C GLY A 460 20.05 -2.69 -8.36
N LEU A 461 20.35 -1.82 -9.36
CA LEU A 461 21.22 -0.65 -9.17
C LEU A 461 20.64 0.37 -8.21
N VAL A 462 19.33 0.63 -8.27
CA VAL A 462 18.60 1.48 -7.31
C VAL A 462 18.75 0.93 -5.89
N MET A 463 18.63 -0.38 -5.70
CA MET A 463 18.82 -1.01 -4.39
C MET A 463 20.26 -0.90 -3.87
N ILE A 464 21.24 -1.06 -4.72
CA ILE A 464 22.66 -0.83 -4.34
C ILE A 464 22.87 0.65 -3.97
N PHE A 465 22.28 1.58 -4.72
CA PHE A 465 22.35 3.00 -4.38
C PHE A 465 21.67 3.30 -3.03
N ALA A 466 20.54 2.66 -2.73
CA ALA A 466 19.89 2.74 -1.43
C ALA A 466 20.84 2.28 -0.29
N VAL A 467 21.59 1.19 -0.49
CA VAL A 467 22.61 0.76 0.48
C VAL A 467 23.68 1.84 0.69
N VAL A 468 24.17 2.46 -0.39
CA VAL A 468 25.18 3.55 -0.29
C VAL A 468 24.64 4.72 0.54
N LEU A 469 23.38 5.09 0.34
CA LEU A 469 22.73 6.12 1.16
C LEU A 469 22.64 5.70 2.63
N LEU A 470 22.20 4.48 2.90
CA LEU A 470 22.05 3.97 4.27
C LEU A 470 23.37 3.87 5.02
N THR A 471 24.48 3.56 4.34
CA THR A 471 25.81 3.52 4.98
C THR A 471 26.31 4.90 5.40
N ARG A 472 25.78 5.99 4.80
CA ARG A 472 26.12 7.37 5.15
C ARG A 472 25.25 7.94 6.25
N VAL A 473 24.18 7.24 6.67
CA VAL A 473 23.31 7.66 7.77
C VAL A 473 23.98 7.39 9.10
N ASN A 474 24.25 8.46 9.86
CA ASN A 474 24.71 8.38 11.24
C ASN A 474 23.50 8.46 12.19
N VAL A 475 23.14 7.32 12.78
CA VAL A 475 21.97 7.19 13.66
C VAL A 475 22.06 8.08 14.90
N GLN A 476 23.27 8.27 15.47
CA GLN A 476 23.46 9.11 16.67
C GLN A 476 23.28 10.60 16.36
N GLU A 477 23.89 11.06 15.27
CA GLU A 477 23.74 12.44 14.78
C GLU A 477 22.29 12.75 14.40
N PHE A 478 21.62 11.82 13.71
CA PHE A 478 20.20 11.94 13.38
C PHE A 478 19.32 12.17 14.61
N ARG A 479 19.51 11.37 15.67
CA ARG A 479 18.72 11.53 16.92
C ARG A 479 18.93 12.90 17.56
N THR A 480 20.15 13.44 17.50
CA THR A 480 20.47 14.74 18.07
C THR A 480 19.86 15.88 17.24
N ASP A 481 19.99 15.80 15.92
CA ASP A 481 19.48 16.80 14.97
C ASP A 481 17.96 16.82 14.93
N ALA A 482 17.30 15.68 14.94
CA ALA A 482 15.86 15.59 14.99
C ALA A 482 15.28 16.28 16.24
N LYS A 483 15.89 16.06 17.41
CA LYS A 483 15.49 16.74 18.64
C LYS A 483 15.67 18.27 18.56
N ARG A 484 16.78 18.75 17.97
CA ARG A 484 17.05 20.19 17.79
C ARG A 484 16.08 20.83 16.79
N ALA A 485 15.82 20.17 15.64
CA ALA A 485 14.92 20.68 14.63
C ALA A 485 13.49 20.84 15.18
N ILE A 486 13.05 19.88 15.98
CA ILE A 486 11.74 19.91 16.64
C ILE A 486 11.68 21.04 17.68
N ALA A 487 12.71 21.17 18.51
CA ALA A 487 12.79 22.26 19.49
C ALA A 487 12.74 23.65 18.83
N ASN A 488 13.38 23.80 17.66
CA ASN A 488 13.35 25.05 16.89
C ASN A 488 11.97 25.33 16.25
N VAL A 489 11.26 24.31 15.79
CA VAL A 489 9.90 24.45 15.24
C VAL A 489 8.92 24.85 16.36
N LEU A 490 9.05 24.25 17.56
CA LEU A 490 8.24 24.59 18.72
C LEU A 490 8.59 25.98 19.29
N ALA A 491 9.86 26.40 19.27
CA ALA A 491 10.30 27.70 19.74
C ALA A 491 9.81 28.86 18.82
N ASN A 492 9.77 28.64 17.51
CA ASN A 492 9.24 29.62 16.53
C ASN A 492 7.70 29.76 16.57
N GLU A 493 6.99 28.91 17.31
CA GLU A 493 5.54 29.04 17.54
C GLU A 493 5.19 29.85 18.81
N LEU A 494 6.19 30.20 19.62
CA LEU A 494 6.02 31.00 20.86
C LEU A 494 6.37 32.47 20.67
N ASP A 495 6.91 32.84 19.52
CA ASP A 495 7.13 34.21 19.08
C ASP A 495 6.07 34.63 18.01
#